data_619d0d4f28bad78be6d5a910bd95ec1d
#
_entry.id   619d0d4f28bad78be6d5a910bd95ec1d
#
_cell.length_a   1.000
_cell.length_b   1.000
_cell.length_c   1.000
_cell.angle_alpha   90.00
_cell.angle_beta   90.00
_cell.angle_gamma   90.00
#
_symmetry.space_group_name_H-M   'P 1'
#
loop_
_entity.id
_entity.type
_entity.pdbx_description
1 polymer ?
#
loop_
_entity_poly.entity_id
_entity_poly.type
_entity_poly.pdbx_seq_one_letter_code
_entity_poly.pdbx_strand_id
1 'polypeptide(L)' 'MVPVRALKTIMNMDKYVCDVCGYIYDPAVGDPDNGIEPGTAFEDLPEDWLCPLCGVGKDEFSKVD' A
#
# COMPACT_ATOMS: atom_id res chain seq x y z
N MET A 1 6.86 -21.10 -16.52
CA MET A 1 6.42 -21.12 -15.45
C MET A 1 6.69 -20.09 -14.46
N VAL A 2 7.80 -20.01 -14.07
CA VAL A 2 8.20 -19.06 -13.09
C VAL A 2 7.86 -17.62 -13.42
N PRO A 3 7.99 -17.20 -14.64
CA PRO A 3 7.76 -15.81 -15.00
C PRO A 3 6.39 -15.28 -14.62
N VAL A 4 5.45 -16.16 -14.50
CA VAL A 4 4.10 -15.73 -14.16
C VAL A 4 4.03 -15.06 -12.82
N ARG A 5 4.76 -15.58 -11.87
CA ARG A 5 4.72 -14.98 -10.56
C ARG A 5 5.37 -13.61 -10.50
N ALA A 6 6.41 -13.44 -11.26
CA ALA A 6 7.07 -12.15 -11.30
C ALA A 6 6.13 -11.09 -11.84
N LEU A 7 5.33 -11.46 -12.81
CA LEU A 7 4.38 -10.51 -13.37
C LEU A 7 3.34 -10.07 -12.36
N LYS A 8 2.88 -11.00 -11.54
CA LYS A 8 1.89 -10.65 -10.54
C LYS A 8 2.44 -9.67 -9.53
N THR A 9 3.68 -9.87 -9.15
CA THR A 9 4.29 -8.99 -8.20
C THR A 9 4.35 -7.57 -8.71
N ILE A 10 4.68 -7.41 -9.97
CA ILE A 10 4.79 -6.08 -10.55
C ILE A 10 3.45 -5.37 -10.57
N MET A 11 2.38 -6.10 -10.79
CA MET A 11 1.09 -5.48 -10.92
C MET A 11 0.52 -4.93 -9.63
N ASN A 12 1.12 -5.27 -8.50
CA ASN A 12 0.59 -4.85 -7.22
C ASN A 12 1.32 -3.66 -6.61
N MET A 13 1.97 -2.86 -7.44
CA MET A 13 2.74 -1.72 -6.94
C MET A 13 2.05 -0.38 -7.15
N ASP A 14 0.73 -0.38 -7.21
CA ASP A 14 -0.03 0.85 -7.37
C ASP A 14 -0.01 1.67 -6.09
N LYS A 15 0.04 2.99 -6.25
CA LYS A 15 -0.03 3.89 -5.11
C LYS A 15 -1.47 4.13 -4.71
N TYR A 16 -1.68 4.43 -3.45
CA TYR A 16 -3.01 4.72 -2.91
C TYR A 16 -2.95 6.00 -2.10
N VAL A 17 -4.03 6.77 -2.16
CA VAL A 17 -4.10 8.05 -1.45
C VAL A 17 -5.20 7.97 -0.39
N CYS A 18 -4.90 8.49 0.77
CA CYS A 18 -5.89 8.60 1.84
C CYS A 18 -6.89 9.69 1.47
N ASP A 19 -8.16 9.33 1.41
CA ASP A 19 -9.20 10.27 1.00
C ASP A 19 -9.47 11.33 2.06
N VAL A 20 -8.98 11.13 3.27
CA VAL A 20 -9.22 12.04 4.37
C VAL A 20 -8.12 13.07 4.50
N CYS A 21 -6.85 12.65 4.50
CA CYS A 21 -5.75 13.57 4.74
C CYS A 21 -4.80 13.75 3.56
N GLY A 22 -4.91 12.91 2.52
CA GLY A 22 -4.05 13.04 1.35
C GLY A 22 -2.73 12.28 1.44
N TYR A 23 -2.52 11.50 2.47
CA TYR A 23 -1.31 10.69 2.56
C TYR A 23 -1.24 9.71 1.40
N ILE A 24 -0.06 9.55 0.81
CA ILE A 24 0.14 8.62 -0.29
C ILE A 24 0.90 7.40 0.21
N TYR A 25 0.28 6.22 0.09
CA TYR A 25 1.00 4.98 0.35
C TYR A 25 1.69 4.55 -0.94
N ASP A 26 3.01 4.54 -0.91
CA ASP A 26 3.82 4.13 -2.06
C ASP A 26 4.42 2.77 -1.75
N PRO A 27 4.02 1.71 -2.46
CA PRO A 27 4.55 0.36 -2.18
C PRO A 27 6.07 0.28 -2.26
N ALA A 28 6.70 1.08 -3.10
CA ALA A 28 8.15 1.04 -3.21
C ALA A 28 8.82 1.54 -1.93
N VAL A 29 8.13 2.36 -1.17
CA VAL A 29 8.65 2.92 0.07
C VAL A 29 8.17 2.14 1.29
N GLY A 30 6.94 1.64 1.25
CA GLY A 30 6.34 0.96 2.38
C GLY A 30 6.02 1.93 3.50
N ASP A 31 5.99 1.39 4.71
CA ASP A 31 5.73 2.18 5.91
C ASP A 31 6.55 1.57 7.05
N PRO A 32 7.89 1.70 6.98
CA PRO A 32 8.75 1.02 7.96
C PRO A 32 8.48 1.40 9.40
N ASP A 33 8.04 2.64 9.64
CA ASP A 33 7.74 3.07 11.00
C ASP A 33 6.61 2.26 11.63
N ASN A 34 5.79 1.65 10.80
CA ASN A 34 4.69 0.82 11.27
C ASN A 34 4.89 -0.65 10.89
N GLY A 35 6.13 -1.03 10.58
CA GLY A 35 6.45 -2.43 10.33
C GLY A 35 6.16 -2.91 8.93
N ILE A 36 5.93 -2.01 7.99
CA ILE A 36 5.64 -2.38 6.61
C ILE A 36 6.89 -2.19 5.77
N GLU A 37 7.44 -3.28 5.28
CA GLU A 37 8.67 -3.22 4.50
C GLU A 37 8.45 -2.60 3.13
N PRO A 38 9.48 -1.92 2.58
CA PRO A 38 9.41 -1.50 1.19
C PRO A 38 9.15 -2.69 0.28
N GLY A 39 8.34 -2.48 -0.74
CA GLY A 39 7.98 -3.56 -1.64
C GLY A 39 6.68 -4.24 -1.28
N THR A 40 5.98 -3.77 -0.26
CA THR A 40 4.71 -4.35 0.16
C THR A 40 3.57 -3.66 -0.58
N ALA A 41 2.79 -4.44 -1.33
CA ALA A 41 1.64 -3.90 -2.03
C ALA A 41 0.56 -3.46 -1.06
N PHE A 42 -0.26 -2.49 -1.47
CA PHE A 42 -1.33 -2.00 -0.60
C PHE A 42 -2.27 -3.14 -0.19
N GLU A 43 -2.57 -4.04 -1.12
CA GLU A 43 -3.45 -5.17 -0.83
C GLU A 43 -2.87 -6.12 0.20
N ASP A 44 -1.56 -6.13 0.35
CA ASP A 44 -0.89 -7.01 1.30
C ASP A 44 -0.75 -6.40 2.68
N LEU A 45 -1.19 -5.17 2.87
CA LEU A 45 -1.15 -4.55 4.18
C LEU A 45 -2.10 -5.28 5.13
N PRO A 46 -1.77 -5.34 6.43
CA PRO A 46 -2.67 -5.97 7.40
C PRO A 46 -4.03 -5.28 7.39
N GLU A 47 -5.05 -6.03 7.74
CA GLU A 47 -6.41 -5.47 7.78
C GLU A 47 -6.52 -4.32 8.76
N ASP A 48 -5.71 -4.35 9.81
CA ASP A 48 -5.77 -3.31 10.83
C ASP A 48 -4.74 -2.21 10.63
N TRP A 49 -4.07 -2.17 9.46
CA TRP A 49 -3.16 -1.08 9.17
C TRP A 49 -3.96 0.22 9.05
N LEU A 50 -3.41 1.28 9.63
CA LEU A 50 -4.09 2.58 9.64
C LEU A 50 -3.20 3.62 9.00
N CYS A 51 -3.84 4.67 8.46
CA CYS A 51 -3.10 5.78 7.88
C CYS A 51 -2.18 6.39 8.95
N PRO A 52 -0.88 6.52 8.67
CA PRO A 52 0.05 7.04 9.68
C PRO A 52 -0.16 8.51 10.01
N LEU A 53 -0.92 9.24 9.20
CA LEU A 53 -1.14 10.65 9.46
C LEU A 53 -2.46 10.92 10.15
N CYS A 54 -3.54 10.27 9.73
CA CYS A 54 -4.86 10.59 10.30
C CYS A 54 -5.55 9.40 10.96
N GLY A 55 -5.03 8.20 10.81
CA GLY A 55 -5.53 7.06 11.57
C GLY A 55 -6.73 6.33 10.99
N VAL A 56 -7.16 6.65 9.77
CA VAL A 56 -8.28 5.94 9.19
C VAL A 56 -7.80 4.61 8.60
N GLY A 57 -8.75 3.71 8.34
CA GLY A 57 -8.42 2.39 7.83
C GLY A 57 -8.20 2.37 6.33
N LYS A 58 -7.88 1.17 5.83
CA LYS A 58 -7.60 0.99 4.41
C LYS A 58 -8.79 1.33 3.53
N ASP A 59 -10.00 1.20 4.05
CA ASP A 59 -11.20 1.46 3.26
C ASP A 59 -11.38 2.94 2.93
N GLU A 60 -10.57 3.81 3.53
CA GLU A 60 -10.61 5.24 3.20
C GLU A 60 -9.54 5.60 2.17
N PHE A 61 -8.95 4.64 1.51
CA PHE A 61 -7.93 4.90 0.50
C PHE A 61 -8.45 4.63 -0.89
N SER A 62 -7.98 5.42 -1.84
CA SER A 62 -8.33 5.26 -3.25
C SER A 62 -7.07 5.09 -4.08
N LYS A 63 -7.16 4.29 -5.13
CA LYS A 63 -6.03 4.06 -6.00
C LYS A 63 -5.68 5.33 -6.78
N VAL A 64 -4.41 5.62 -6.84
CA VAL A 64 -3.90 6.75 -7.59
C VAL A 64 -3.51 6.27 -8.98
N ASP A 65 -4.05 6.89 -10.00
CA ASP A 65 -3.72 6.52 -11.37
C ASP A 65 -2.57 7.28 -11.95
#